data_2452194ef70a4988eaf9eb20be7243e5
#
_entry.id   2452194ef70a4988eaf9eb20be7243e5
#
_cell.length_a   1.000
_cell.length_b   1.000
_cell.length_c   1.000
_cell.angle_alpha   90.00
_cell.angle_beta   90.00
_cell.angle_gamma   90.00
#
_symmetry.space_group_name_H-M   'P 1'
#
loop_
_entity.id
_entity.type
_entity.pdbx_description
1 polymer ?
#
loop_
_entity_poly.entity_id
_entity_poly.type
_entity_poly.pdbx_seq_one_letter_code
_entity_poly.pdbx_strand_id
1 'polypeptide(L)' 'PSLSVPVKIVTKRADTMYTHHEDMMSSSHTTYYVTFEVESGDRIELVVPSSEYGFMVEGDQGKLTFQGTRYISFDRNY' A
#
# COMPACT_ATOMS: atom_id res chain seq x y z
N PRO A 1 2.87 -12.14 -15.06
CA PRO A 1 1.99 -11.12 -15.61
C PRO A 1 1.26 -10.35 -14.53
N SER A 2 1.02 -9.07 -14.78
CA SER A 2 0.29 -8.22 -13.85
C SER A 2 -1.20 -8.33 -14.08
N LEU A 3 -1.97 -8.04 -13.02
CA LEU A 3 -3.42 -8.00 -13.08
C LEU A 3 -3.88 -6.59 -12.74
N SER A 4 -4.95 -6.16 -13.41
CA SER A 4 -5.60 -4.88 -13.11
C SER A 4 -7.06 -5.16 -12.79
N VAL A 5 -7.48 -4.75 -11.58
CA VAL A 5 -8.83 -5.05 -11.10
C VAL A 5 -9.42 -3.83 -10.42
N PRO A 6 -10.75 -3.66 -10.45
CA PRO A 6 -11.38 -2.59 -9.69
C PRO A 6 -11.36 -2.93 -8.20
N VAL A 7 -11.02 -1.93 -7.39
CA VAL A 7 -10.89 -2.09 -5.95
C VAL A 7 -11.41 -0.86 -5.21
N LYS A 8 -11.57 -1.03 -3.90
CA LYS A 8 -11.84 0.05 -2.97
C LYS A 8 -10.79 0.01 -1.88
N ILE A 9 -10.25 1.16 -1.51
CA ILE A 9 -9.30 1.23 -0.40
C ILE A 9 -10.09 1.13 0.90
N VAL A 10 -9.78 0.10 1.70
CA VAL A 10 -10.47 -0.14 2.97
C VAL A 10 -9.72 0.50 4.13
N THR A 11 -8.43 0.21 4.24
CA THR A 11 -7.61 0.76 5.31
C THR A 11 -6.20 1.06 4.81
N LYS A 12 -5.52 1.93 5.57
CA LYS A 12 -4.13 2.27 5.35
C LYS A 12 -3.41 2.17 6.69
N ARG A 13 -2.17 1.71 6.69
CA ARG A 13 -1.35 1.74 7.90
C ARG A 13 0.11 1.93 7.55
N ALA A 14 0.86 2.49 8.50
CA ALA A 14 2.29 2.65 8.38
C ALA A 14 2.94 1.95 9.56
N ASP A 15 4.05 1.26 9.31
CA ASP A 15 4.80 0.56 10.32
C ASP A 15 6.23 1.06 10.29
N THR A 16 6.71 1.56 11.44
CA THR A 16 8.05 2.13 11.55
C THR A 16 8.91 1.23 12.41
N MET A 17 10.07 0.85 11.88
CA MET A 17 11.06 0.07 12.59
C MET A 17 12.27 0.94 12.89
N TYR A 18 12.82 0.79 14.10
CA TYR A 18 13.99 1.53 14.54
C TYR A 18 15.15 0.57 14.71
N THR A 19 16.32 0.98 14.24
CA THR A 19 17.54 0.20 14.38
C THR A 19 18.56 1.04 15.12
N HIS A 20 19.15 0.47 16.19
CA HIS A 20 20.24 1.09 16.93
C HIS A 20 21.56 0.44 16.53
N HIS A 21 22.56 1.28 16.35
CA HIS A 21 23.91 0.85 16.03
C HIS A 21 24.84 1.16 17.19
N GLU A 22 25.89 0.35 17.37
CA GLU A 22 26.83 0.53 18.48
C GLU A 22 27.58 1.85 18.43
N ASP A 23 27.71 2.45 17.28
CA ASP A 23 28.37 3.73 17.09
C ASP A 23 27.44 4.91 17.42
N MET A 24 26.35 4.64 18.12
CA MET A 24 25.35 5.61 18.53
C MET A 24 24.51 6.22 17.41
N MET A 25 24.64 5.70 16.21
CA MET A 25 23.75 6.08 15.12
C MET A 25 22.50 5.23 15.20
N SER A 26 21.35 5.86 14.97
CA SER A 26 20.10 5.15 14.87
C SER A 26 19.47 5.47 13.51
N SER A 27 18.75 4.53 12.98
CA SER A 27 18.00 4.72 11.74
C SER A 27 16.58 4.24 11.93
N SER A 28 15.68 4.76 11.12
CA SER A 28 14.30 4.30 11.10
C SER A 28 13.90 4.01 9.67
N HIS A 29 13.00 3.07 9.53
CA HIS A 29 12.44 2.70 8.23
C HIS A 29 10.94 2.52 8.40
N THR A 30 10.18 3.20 7.55
CA THR A 30 8.72 3.11 7.57
C THR A 30 8.24 2.39 6.33
N THR A 31 7.40 1.38 6.55
CA THR A 31 6.76 0.64 5.50
C THR A 31 5.28 1.00 5.48
N TYR A 32 4.76 1.29 4.31
CA TYR A 32 3.37 1.71 4.14
C TYR A 32 2.56 0.59 3.53
N TYR A 33 1.42 0.29 4.15
CA TYR A 33 0.53 -0.80 3.72
C TYR A 33 -0.84 -0.23 3.41
N VAL A 34 -1.43 -0.72 2.34
CA VAL A 34 -2.80 -0.36 1.97
C VAL A 34 -3.58 -1.64 1.73
N THR A 35 -4.77 -1.73 2.30
CA THR A 35 -5.67 -2.86 2.10
C THR A 35 -6.71 -2.48 1.07
N PHE A 36 -6.75 -3.26 -0.01
CA PHE A 36 -7.70 -3.09 -1.10
C PHE A 36 -8.75 -4.20 -1.05
N GLU A 37 -9.99 -3.85 -1.33
CA GLU A 37 -11.08 -4.81 -1.42
C GLU A 37 -11.50 -4.94 -2.88
N VAL A 38 -11.50 -6.16 -3.39
CA VAL A 38 -11.93 -6.46 -4.75
C VAL A 38 -13.45 -6.70 -4.79
N GLU A 39 -14.00 -6.79 -5.99
CA GLU A 39 -15.46 -6.91 -6.16
C GLU A 39 -16.07 -8.11 -5.45
N SER A 40 -15.31 -9.19 -5.32
CA SER A 40 -15.78 -10.40 -4.62
C SER A 40 -15.89 -10.21 -3.11
N GLY A 41 -15.34 -9.10 -2.57
CA GLY A 41 -15.26 -8.88 -1.14
C GLY A 41 -13.95 -9.32 -0.51
N ASP A 42 -13.10 -9.98 -1.26
CA ASP A 42 -11.78 -10.36 -0.77
C ASP A 42 -10.91 -9.13 -0.57
N ARG A 43 -10.01 -9.19 0.38
CA ARG A 43 -9.12 -8.09 0.72
C ARG A 43 -7.67 -8.49 0.51
N ILE A 44 -6.89 -7.55 -0.02
CA ILE A 44 -5.48 -7.73 -0.31
C ILE A 44 -4.72 -6.58 0.32
N GLU A 45 -3.73 -6.88 1.15
CA GLU A 45 -2.85 -5.85 1.71
C GLU A 45 -1.54 -5.86 0.93
N LEU A 46 -1.15 -4.69 0.43
CA LEU A 46 0.08 -4.54 -0.34
C LEU A 46 0.93 -3.41 0.23
N VAL A 47 2.25 -3.56 0.09
CA VAL A 47 3.20 -2.49 0.42
C VAL A 47 3.21 -1.50 -0.73
N VAL A 48 3.04 -0.21 -0.42
CA VAL A 48 3.02 0.85 -1.43
C VAL A 48 4.12 1.86 -1.16
N PRO A 49 4.61 2.57 -2.20
CA PRO A 49 5.61 3.62 -2.01
C PRO A 49 5.04 4.78 -1.20
N SER A 50 5.90 5.44 -0.42
CA SER A 50 5.48 6.60 0.37
C SER A 50 4.90 7.71 -0.48
N SER A 51 5.42 7.88 -1.70
CA SER A 51 4.95 8.91 -2.61
C SER A 51 3.51 8.70 -3.04
N GLU A 52 3.04 7.45 -3.08
CA GLU A 52 1.67 7.15 -3.49
C GLU A 52 0.74 7.00 -2.29
N TYR A 53 1.28 6.55 -1.15
CA TYR A 53 0.51 6.37 0.06
C TYR A 53 -0.22 7.66 0.48
N GLY A 54 0.45 8.80 0.36
CA GLY A 54 -0.12 10.09 0.75
C GLY A 54 -1.31 10.53 -0.08
N PHE A 55 -1.44 10.00 -1.31
CA PHE A 55 -2.55 10.35 -2.19
C PHE A 55 -3.72 9.37 -2.08
N MET A 56 -3.53 8.26 -1.38
CA MET A 56 -4.57 7.26 -1.21
C MET A 56 -5.41 7.58 0.01
N VAL A 57 -6.73 7.55 -0.13
CA VAL A 57 -7.68 7.87 0.94
C VAL A 57 -8.59 6.68 1.13
N GLU A 58 -8.86 6.35 2.39
CA GLU A 58 -9.83 5.28 2.70
C GLU A 58 -11.17 5.62 2.08
N GLY A 59 -11.74 4.65 1.39
CA GLY A 59 -12.98 4.84 0.65
C GLY A 59 -12.80 5.14 -0.83
N ASP A 60 -11.57 5.46 -1.26
CA ASP A 60 -11.32 5.69 -2.68
C ASP A 60 -11.57 4.43 -3.49
N GLN A 61 -12.13 4.61 -4.67
CA GLN A 61 -12.35 3.52 -5.61
C GLN A 61 -11.52 3.77 -6.85
N GLY A 62 -11.01 2.69 -7.44
CA GLY A 62 -10.20 2.82 -8.64
C GLY A 62 -9.73 1.47 -9.12
N LYS A 63 -8.74 1.49 -10.00
CA LYS A 63 -8.16 0.29 -10.60
C LYS A 63 -6.79 0.05 -9.97
N LEU A 64 -6.63 -1.11 -9.36
CA LEU A 64 -5.35 -1.56 -8.81
C LEU A 64 -4.66 -2.45 -9.83
N THR A 65 -3.40 -2.17 -10.10
CA THR A 65 -2.53 -3.04 -10.89
C THR A 65 -1.47 -3.62 -9.97
N PHE A 66 -1.36 -4.94 -9.96
CA PHE A 66 -0.41 -5.64 -9.08
C PHE A 66 0.03 -6.95 -9.73
N GLN A 67 1.11 -7.51 -9.21
CA GLN A 67 1.63 -8.79 -9.67
C GLN A 67 1.99 -9.61 -8.43
N GLY A 68 1.24 -10.68 -8.17
CA GLY A 68 1.40 -11.44 -6.95
C GLY A 68 1.15 -10.56 -5.74
N THR A 69 2.18 -10.36 -4.92
CA THR A 69 2.10 -9.47 -3.75
C THR A 69 2.77 -8.12 -4.00
N ARG A 70 3.13 -7.84 -5.25
CA ARG A 70 3.83 -6.61 -5.61
C ARG A 70 2.84 -5.57 -6.14
N TYR A 71 2.79 -4.44 -5.49
CA TYR A 71 2.01 -3.29 -5.94
C TYR A 71 2.68 -2.64 -7.16
N ILE A 72 1.90 -2.32 -8.18
CA ILE A 72 2.41 -1.61 -9.36
C ILE A 72 1.83 -0.21 -9.44
N SER A 73 0.50 -0.08 -9.45
CA SER A 73 -0.13 1.23 -9.53
C SER A 73 -1.59 1.19 -9.08
N PHE A 74 -2.09 2.35 -8.72
CA PHE A 74 -3.50 2.52 -8.39
C PHE A 74 -4.01 3.79 -9.08
N ASP A 75 -5.02 3.64 -9.93
CA ASP A 75 -5.64 4.74 -10.66
C ASP A 75 -7.01 5.00 -10.06
N ARG A 76 -7.14 6.14 -9.37
CA ARG A 76 -8.38 6.49 -8.71
C ARG A 76 -9.44 6.91 -9.71
N ASN A 77 -10.67 6.46 -9.51
CA ASN A 77 -11.82 6.90 -10.28
C ASN A 77 -12.36 8.22 -9.72
N TYR A 78 -12.73 9.10 -10.63
CA TYR A 78 -13.34 10.38 -10.29
C TYR A 78 -14.80 10.40 -10.64
#